data_1dc1c906c82cad2acbbf81ad3cfc0e4f
#
_entry.id   1dc1c906c82cad2acbbf81ad3cfc0e4f
#
_cell.length_a   1.000
_cell.length_b   1.000
_cell.length_c   1.000
_cell.angle_alpha   90.00
_cell.angle_beta   90.00
_cell.angle_gamma   90.00
#
_symmetry.space_group_name_H-M   'P 1'
#
loop_
_entity.id
_entity.type
_entity.pdbx_description
1 polymer ?
#
loop_
_entity_poly.entity_id
_entity_poly.type
_entity_poly.pdbx_seq_one_letter_code
_entity_poly.pdbx_strand_id
1 'polypeptide(L)'
;MVDVKFQGEMKWKVIQGLELSALGAVRYQTSSQEHNVLDDANQAIAYRTGMDDATIREQNKLLYTDPDNPYTLLPEGGIYQRQDRRMLGLDFRGTLSWNHLFAEKHITNFFAGMEVNSLQKTYSSFQGWGMQYSMGEIPSYIYQFFKNGIESGSRYYSLGHSETRSIASFFNATYSYDGRYTLNGTFRYEGTNRMGRSRSSRWLPTWNLSGAWNVHEESFFKALQPTLSNLTLKASYSLTADRGPAEVTNSQAI
;
A
#
# COMPACT_ATOMS: atom_id res chain seq x y z
N MET A 1 -7.81 -9.99 14.20
CA MET A 1 -7.31 -9.77 12.82
C MET A 1 -7.16 -11.12 12.15
N VAL A 2 -7.68 -11.26 10.92
CA VAL A 2 -7.52 -12.44 10.07
C VAL A 2 -6.86 -11.97 8.78
N ASP A 3 -5.82 -12.69 8.33
CA ASP A 3 -5.11 -12.43 7.07
C ASP A 3 -4.88 -13.77 6.39
N VAL A 4 -5.47 -13.95 5.21
CA VAL A 4 -5.40 -15.18 4.44
C VAL A 4 -4.91 -14.85 3.04
N LYS A 5 -3.88 -15.55 2.59
CA LYS A 5 -3.34 -15.44 1.24
C LYS A 5 -3.33 -16.81 0.57
N PHE A 6 -3.94 -16.89 -0.60
CA PHE A 6 -3.81 -18.01 -1.50
C PHE A 6 -2.98 -17.59 -2.70
N GLN A 7 -2.03 -18.42 -3.09
CA GLN A 7 -1.17 -18.16 -4.23
C GLN A 7 -0.96 -19.46 -4.99
N GLY A 8 -1.13 -19.41 -6.29
CA GLY A 8 -0.83 -20.49 -7.21
C GLY A 8 0.16 -20.04 -8.27
N GLU A 9 1.11 -20.88 -8.62
CA GLU A 9 2.08 -20.66 -9.68
C GLU A 9 2.10 -21.87 -10.60
N MET A 10 2.09 -21.60 -11.90
CA MET A 10 2.25 -22.61 -12.94
C MET A 10 3.44 -22.24 -13.81
N LYS A 11 4.32 -23.20 -14.06
CA LYS A 11 5.49 -23.05 -14.92
C LYS A 11 5.42 -24.06 -16.05
N TRP A 12 5.66 -23.59 -17.25
CA TRP A 12 5.64 -24.42 -18.46
C TRP A 12 6.93 -24.20 -19.23
N LYS A 13 7.73 -25.27 -19.35
CA LYS A 13 8.90 -25.32 -20.21
C LYS A 13 8.45 -25.69 -21.62
N VAL A 14 8.40 -24.68 -22.50
CA VAL A 14 7.89 -24.83 -23.86
C VAL A 14 8.89 -25.55 -24.76
N ILE A 15 10.14 -25.09 -24.71
CA ILE A 15 11.30 -25.67 -25.37
C ILE A 15 12.53 -25.47 -24.47
N GLN A 16 13.65 -26.07 -24.85
CA GLN A 16 14.90 -25.86 -24.11
C GLN A 16 15.27 -24.36 -24.04
N GLY A 17 15.43 -23.87 -22.83
CA GLY A 17 15.77 -22.46 -22.58
C GLY A 17 14.57 -21.50 -22.53
N LEU A 18 13.35 -21.92 -22.93
CA LEU A 18 12.14 -21.09 -22.90
C LEU A 18 11.15 -21.59 -21.86
N GLU A 19 10.89 -20.74 -20.87
CA GLU A 19 9.92 -21.01 -19.81
C GLU A 19 8.86 -19.89 -19.75
N LEU A 20 7.61 -20.29 -19.64
CA LEU A 20 6.49 -19.41 -19.32
C LEU A 20 6.07 -19.65 -17.88
N SER A 21 5.74 -18.60 -17.13
CA SER A 21 5.13 -18.76 -15.84
C SER A 21 3.90 -17.86 -15.70
N ALA A 22 2.93 -18.35 -14.95
CA ALA A 22 1.75 -17.59 -14.55
C ALA A 22 1.56 -17.76 -13.04
N LEU A 23 1.44 -16.65 -12.33
CA LEU A 23 1.20 -16.58 -10.90
C LEU A 23 -0.08 -15.81 -10.66
N GLY A 24 -0.96 -16.38 -9.84
CA GLY A 24 -2.16 -15.72 -9.34
C GLY A 24 -2.17 -15.74 -7.82
N ALA A 25 -2.56 -14.64 -7.19
CA ALA A 25 -2.71 -14.58 -5.75
C ALA A 25 -3.96 -13.78 -5.37
N VAL A 26 -4.61 -14.26 -4.31
CA VAL A 26 -5.73 -13.59 -3.64
C VAL A 26 -5.37 -13.42 -2.19
N ARG A 27 -5.47 -12.20 -1.67
CA ARG A 27 -5.27 -11.90 -0.26
C ARG A 27 -6.51 -11.25 0.33
N TYR A 28 -7.03 -11.82 1.38
CA TYR A 28 -8.13 -11.26 2.15
C TYR A 28 -7.66 -10.98 3.57
N GLN A 29 -7.84 -9.75 4.01
CA GLN A 29 -7.51 -9.32 5.36
C GLN A 29 -8.72 -8.62 5.98
N THR A 30 -9.01 -8.97 7.23
CA THR A 30 -10.01 -8.26 8.04
C THR A 30 -9.47 -8.03 9.45
N SER A 31 -9.74 -6.85 9.97
CA SER A 31 -9.47 -6.54 11.37
C SER A 31 -10.63 -5.73 11.94
N SER A 32 -11.03 -6.08 13.15
CA SER A 32 -11.95 -5.32 13.97
C SER A 32 -11.22 -4.90 15.23
N GLN A 33 -11.36 -3.65 15.59
CA GLN A 33 -10.87 -3.09 16.84
C GLN A 33 -12.04 -2.49 17.58
N GLU A 34 -12.25 -2.95 18.79
CA GLU A 34 -13.27 -2.44 19.71
C GLU A 34 -12.58 -1.79 20.89
N HIS A 35 -13.10 -0.66 21.31
CA HIS A 35 -12.66 0.05 22.49
C HIS A 35 -13.89 0.37 23.32
N ASN A 36 -13.96 -0.27 24.49
CA ASN A 36 -15.06 -0.16 25.42
C ASN A 36 -14.62 0.69 26.61
N VAL A 37 -15.23 1.84 26.80
CA VAL A 37 -15.06 2.67 27.99
C VAL A 37 -16.24 2.40 28.90
N LEU A 38 -15.99 1.78 30.04
CA LEU A 38 -17.05 1.44 30.99
C LEU A 38 -17.65 2.70 31.64
N ASP A 39 -18.84 2.53 32.18
CA ASP A 39 -19.60 3.61 32.79
C ASP A 39 -18.92 4.23 34.02
N ASP A 40 -18.11 3.47 34.74
CA ASP A 40 -17.32 3.89 35.90
C ASP A 40 -15.87 4.30 35.54
N ALA A 41 -15.49 4.24 34.28
CA ALA A 41 -14.16 4.63 33.84
C ALA A 41 -13.98 6.16 33.95
N ASN A 42 -12.77 6.58 34.31
CA ASN A 42 -12.42 8.00 34.44
C ASN A 42 -12.78 8.83 33.20
N GLN A 43 -12.65 8.27 32.00
CA GLN A 43 -13.00 8.93 30.76
C GLN A 43 -14.52 9.18 30.66
N ALA A 44 -15.36 8.21 31.03
CA ALA A 44 -16.81 8.39 31.04
C ALA A 44 -17.25 9.35 32.13
N ILE A 45 -16.65 9.26 33.32
CA ILE A 45 -16.91 10.15 34.45
C ILE A 45 -16.51 11.59 34.08
N ALA A 46 -15.36 11.80 33.42
CA ALA A 46 -14.90 13.14 33.02
C ALA A 46 -15.91 13.85 32.09
N TYR A 47 -16.56 13.12 31.20
CA TYR A 47 -17.62 13.68 30.34
C TYR A 47 -18.85 14.12 31.16
N ARG A 48 -19.15 13.44 32.27
CA ARG A 48 -20.30 13.78 33.15
C ARG A 48 -19.95 14.87 34.15
N THR A 49 -18.76 14.80 34.77
CA THR A 49 -18.32 15.73 35.82
C THR A 49 -17.80 17.07 35.28
N GLY A 50 -17.60 17.17 33.98
CA GLY A 50 -17.17 18.40 33.31
C GLY A 50 -18.08 19.61 33.53
N MET A 51 -19.22 19.41 34.16
CA MET A 51 -20.19 20.46 34.48
C MET A 51 -19.67 21.44 35.53
N ASP A 52 -18.84 20.99 36.45
CA ASP A 52 -18.31 21.80 37.57
C ASP A 52 -17.04 22.56 37.17
N ASP A 53 -16.38 22.18 36.10
CA ASP A 53 -15.16 22.80 35.58
C ASP A 53 -15.44 23.67 34.36
N ALA A 54 -15.16 24.99 34.48
CA ALA A 54 -15.40 25.96 33.42
C ALA A 54 -14.62 25.66 32.15
N THR A 55 -13.36 25.17 32.29
CA THR A 55 -12.50 24.84 31.13
C THR A 55 -13.04 23.62 30.37
N ILE A 56 -13.45 22.60 31.10
CA ILE A 56 -14.04 21.39 30.51
C ILE A 56 -15.38 21.74 29.87
N ARG A 57 -16.19 22.60 30.47
CA ARG A 57 -17.44 23.11 29.89
C ARG A 57 -17.19 23.80 28.54
N GLU A 58 -16.19 24.67 28.48
CA GLU A 58 -15.88 25.39 27.26
C GLU A 58 -15.39 24.47 26.13
N GLN A 59 -14.62 23.45 26.48
CA GLN A 59 -14.13 22.46 25.51
C GLN A 59 -15.19 21.46 25.06
N ASN A 60 -16.18 21.17 25.90
CA ASN A 60 -17.23 20.16 25.64
C ASN A 60 -18.61 20.79 25.44
N LYS A 61 -18.71 21.85 24.65
CA LYS A 61 -19.97 22.59 24.39
C LYS A 61 -21.13 21.72 23.92
N LEU A 62 -20.85 20.57 23.31
CA LEU A 62 -21.87 19.59 22.89
C LEU A 62 -22.58 18.88 24.04
N LEU A 63 -22.04 18.94 25.24
CA LEU A 63 -22.60 18.28 26.40
C LEU A 63 -23.61 19.14 27.17
N TYR A 64 -23.81 20.40 26.76
CA TYR A 64 -24.64 21.36 27.46
C TYR A 64 -25.74 21.91 26.58
N THR A 65 -26.93 22.06 27.16
CA THR A 65 -28.06 22.70 26.49
C THR A 65 -28.23 24.15 26.93
N ASP A 66 -27.83 24.49 28.13
CA ASP A 66 -28.01 25.82 28.74
C ASP A 66 -26.74 26.24 29.46
N PRO A 67 -26.07 27.37 29.03
CA PRO A 67 -24.90 27.87 29.69
C PRO A 67 -25.10 28.33 31.12
N ASP A 68 -26.31 28.80 31.47
CA ASP A 68 -26.63 29.35 32.78
C ASP A 68 -27.05 28.27 33.77
N ASN A 69 -27.59 27.17 33.26
CA ASN A 69 -27.92 26.00 34.04
C ASN A 69 -27.41 24.72 33.33
N PRO A 70 -26.10 24.51 33.37
CA PRO A 70 -25.45 23.45 32.62
C PRO A 70 -25.83 22.07 33.19
N TYR A 71 -26.38 21.22 32.32
CA TYR A 71 -26.56 19.80 32.60
C TYR A 71 -26.01 18.98 31.43
N THR A 72 -25.45 17.82 31.74
CA THR A 72 -24.91 16.96 30.69
C THR A 72 -26.05 16.31 29.87
N LEU A 73 -25.90 16.35 28.55
CA LEU A 73 -26.73 15.58 27.63
C LEU A 73 -26.16 14.19 27.34
N LEU A 74 -24.94 13.91 27.85
CA LEU A 74 -24.36 12.59 27.66
C LEU A 74 -25.26 11.55 28.36
N PRO A 75 -25.70 10.50 27.61
CA PRO A 75 -26.46 9.40 28.22
C PRO A 75 -25.66 8.77 29.36
N GLU A 76 -26.38 8.32 30.42
CA GLU A 76 -25.74 7.46 31.41
C GLU A 76 -25.19 6.21 30.71
N GLY A 77 -23.98 5.80 31.11
CA GLY A 77 -23.26 4.69 30.51
C GLY A 77 -21.87 5.07 30.00
N GLY A 78 -21.22 4.14 29.39
CA GLY A 78 -19.88 4.28 28.84
C GLY A 78 -19.89 4.63 27.33
N ILE A 79 -18.75 4.41 26.71
CA ILE A 79 -18.55 4.72 25.29
C ILE A 79 -18.14 3.44 24.56
N TYR A 80 -18.78 3.17 23.44
CA TYR A 80 -18.43 2.08 22.54
C TYR A 80 -17.84 2.65 21.26
N GLN A 81 -16.62 2.22 20.94
CA GLN A 81 -15.95 2.58 19.68
C GLN A 81 -15.57 1.32 18.92
N ARG A 82 -15.92 1.27 17.64
CA ARG A 82 -15.56 0.16 16.76
C ARG A 82 -14.99 0.67 15.46
N GLN A 83 -13.91 0.02 15.02
CA GLN A 83 -13.28 0.25 13.73
C GLN A 83 -13.11 -1.09 13.01
N ASP A 84 -13.73 -1.21 11.85
CA ASP A 84 -13.57 -2.36 10.98
C ASP A 84 -12.77 -1.97 9.73
N ARG A 85 -11.81 -2.79 9.38
CA ARG A 85 -11.00 -2.64 8.18
C ARG A 85 -11.01 -3.95 7.41
N ARG A 86 -11.27 -3.86 6.10
CA ARG A 86 -11.22 -5.00 5.19
C ARG A 86 -10.34 -4.65 4.01
N MET A 87 -9.60 -5.63 3.53
CA MET A 87 -8.74 -5.53 2.37
C MET A 87 -8.91 -6.78 1.51
N LEU A 88 -9.11 -6.57 0.22
CA LEU A 88 -9.05 -7.61 -0.80
C LEU A 88 -7.98 -7.23 -1.81
N GLY A 89 -6.95 -8.06 -1.92
CA GLY A 89 -5.88 -7.95 -2.90
C GLY A 89 -5.99 -9.05 -3.93
N LEU A 90 -5.87 -8.69 -5.19
CA LEU A 90 -5.79 -9.60 -6.34
C LEU A 90 -4.50 -9.28 -7.10
N ASP A 91 -3.66 -10.27 -7.28
CA ASP A 91 -2.40 -10.15 -8.00
C ASP A 91 -2.33 -11.20 -9.10
N PHE A 92 -1.93 -10.77 -10.29
CA PHE A 92 -1.63 -11.65 -11.40
C PHE A 92 -0.30 -11.24 -12.03
N ARG A 93 0.56 -12.21 -12.31
CA ARG A 93 1.82 -12.03 -13.01
C ARG A 93 2.02 -13.12 -14.04
N GLY A 94 2.21 -12.72 -15.29
CA GLY A 94 2.67 -13.60 -16.36
C GLY A 94 4.10 -13.25 -16.75
N THR A 95 4.98 -14.24 -16.89
CA THR A 95 6.37 -14.02 -17.31
C THR A 95 6.80 -15.01 -18.38
N LEU A 96 7.73 -14.56 -19.21
CA LEU A 96 8.45 -15.34 -20.21
C LEU A 96 9.95 -15.18 -19.91
N SER A 97 10.64 -16.28 -19.82
CA SER A 97 12.08 -16.35 -19.64
C SER A 97 12.69 -17.17 -20.79
N TRP A 98 13.67 -16.61 -21.46
CA TRP A 98 14.40 -17.30 -22.52
C TRP A 98 15.90 -17.13 -22.33
N ASN A 99 16.59 -18.26 -22.18
CA ASN A 99 18.03 -18.34 -22.00
C ASN A 99 18.59 -19.22 -23.10
N HIS A 100 19.52 -18.69 -23.85
CA HIS A 100 20.13 -19.45 -24.96
C HIS A 100 21.62 -19.12 -25.13
N LEU A 101 22.39 -20.16 -25.41
CA LEU A 101 23.79 -20.09 -25.76
C LEU A 101 23.96 -20.42 -27.24
N PHE A 102 24.41 -19.44 -28.04
CA PHE A 102 24.69 -19.60 -29.45
C PHE A 102 26.22 -19.73 -29.68
N ALA A 103 26.59 -20.67 -30.49
CA ALA A 103 27.99 -20.85 -30.93
C ALA A 103 29.00 -20.81 -29.77
N GLU A 104 28.62 -21.34 -28.59
CA GLU A 104 29.43 -21.43 -27.37
C GLU A 104 29.95 -20.09 -26.80
N LYS A 105 29.71 -18.97 -27.47
CA LYS A 105 30.24 -17.64 -27.11
C LYS A 105 29.19 -16.58 -26.88
N HIS A 106 28.01 -16.75 -27.44
CA HIS A 106 26.92 -15.76 -27.35
C HIS A 106 25.86 -16.19 -26.34
N ILE A 107 25.88 -15.61 -25.16
CA ILE A 107 24.90 -15.86 -24.12
C ILE A 107 23.85 -14.79 -24.21
N THR A 108 22.59 -15.22 -24.39
CA THR A 108 21.43 -14.34 -24.39
C THR A 108 20.47 -14.75 -23.29
N ASN A 109 20.07 -13.78 -22.47
CA ASN A 109 19.01 -13.95 -21.50
C ASN A 109 17.95 -12.90 -21.78
N PHE A 110 16.72 -13.34 -21.98
CA PHE A 110 15.57 -12.48 -22.19
C PHE A 110 14.51 -12.81 -21.14
N PHE A 111 14.00 -11.78 -20.51
CA PHE A 111 12.93 -11.89 -19.51
C PHE A 111 11.90 -10.80 -19.75
N ALA A 112 10.65 -11.18 -19.93
CA ALA A 112 9.55 -10.24 -20.11
C ALA A 112 8.37 -10.67 -19.27
N GLY A 113 7.52 -9.72 -18.91
CA GLY A 113 6.31 -10.05 -18.17
C GLY A 113 5.32 -8.90 -18.08
N MET A 114 4.18 -9.26 -17.55
CA MET A 114 3.10 -8.35 -17.23
C MET A 114 2.56 -8.65 -15.83
N GLU A 115 2.26 -7.60 -15.09
CA GLU A 115 1.66 -7.65 -13.76
C GLU A 115 0.36 -6.86 -13.75
N VAL A 116 -0.63 -7.39 -13.06
CA VAL A 116 -1.89 -6.68 -12.78
C VAL A 116 -2.17 -6.84 -11.30
N ASN A 117 -2.33 -5.71 -10.59
CA ASN A 117 -2.63 -5.71 -9.18
C ASN A 117 -3.90 -4.89 -8.93
N SER A 118 -4.77 -5.40 -8.09
CA SER A 118 -5.96 -4.70 -7.62
C SER A 118 -6.06 -4.83 -6.10
N LEU A 119 -6.15 -3.69 -5.42
CA LEU A 119 -6.24 -3.62 -3.97
C LEU A 119 -7.44 -2.77 -3.58
N GLN A 120 -8.44 -3.43 -3.01
CA GLN A 120 -9.64 -2.78 -2.46
C GLN A 120 -9.53 -2.73 -0.94
N LYS A 121 -9.75 -1.56 -0.36
CA LYS A 121 -9.78 -1.35 1.09
C LYS A 121 -11.10 -0.68 1.46
N THR A 122 -11.75 -1.23 2.47
CA THR A 122 -12.92 -0.63 3.09
C THR A 122 -12.64 -0.39 4.57
N TYR A 123 -13.12 0.73 5.03
CA TYR A 123 -13.01 1.16 6.41
C TYR A 123 -14.37 1.61 6.88
N SER A 124 -14.74 1.19 8.08
CA SER A 124 -15.88 1.73 8.78
C SER A 124 -15.52 2.01 10.24
N SER A 125 -15.99 3.11 10.78
CA SER A 125 -15.89 3.42 12.19
C SER A 125 -17.24 3.81 12.74
N PHE A 126 -17.48 3.41 13.97
CA PHE A 126 -18.67 3.74 14.74
C PHE A 126 -18.25 4.17 16.15
N GLN A 127 -18.89 5.18 16.67
CA GLN A 127 -18.76 5.61 18.06
C GLN A 127 -20.16 5.85 18.64
N GLY A 128 -20.48 5.11 19.69
CA GLY A 128 -21.73 5.24 20.44
C GLY A 128 -21.46 5.69 21.88
N TRP A 129 -22.35 6.48 22.41
CA TRP A 129 -22.34 6.92 23.79
C TRP A 129 -23.53 6.36 24.53
N GLY A 130 -23.43 6.21 25.86
CA GLY A 130 -24.50 5.71 26.70
C GLY A 130 -24.61 4.20 26.70
N MET A 131 -23.54 3.47 26.46
CA MET A 131 -23.55 2.02 26.55
C MET A 131 -23.53 1.58 28.02
N GLN A 132 -24.60 0.93 28.46
CA GLN A 132 -24.76 0.42 29.84
C GLN A 132 -24.19 -1.00 29.91
N TYR A 133 -22.90 -1.11 30.14
CA TYR A 133 -22.21 -2.40 30.21
C TYR A 133 -22.68 -3.26 31.39
N SER A 134 -22.95 -2.63 32.54
CA SER A 134 -23.45 -3.31 33.74
C SER A 134 -24.83 -3.91 33.57
N MET A 135 -25.63 -3.43 32.61
CA MET A 135 -26.97 -3.88 32.31
C MET A 135 -27.10 -4.82 31.11
N GLY A 136 -25.94 -5.36 30.62
CA GLY A 136 -25.90 -6.27 29.48
C GLY A 136 -25.73 -5.57 28.14
N GLU A 137 -24.93 -4.52 28.09
CA GLU A 137 -24.56 -3.79 26.87
C GLU A 137 -25.76 -3.13 26.16
N ILE A 138 -26.67 -2.57 26.95
CA ILE A 138 -27.84 -1.89 26.44
C ILE A 138 -27.50 -0.43 26.12
N PRO A 139 -27.69 0.05 24.86
CA PRO A 139 -27.48 1.44 24.54
C PRO A 139 -28.60 2.33 25.06
N SER A 140 -28.24 3.46 25.68
CA SER A 140 -29.18 4.53 26.05
C SER A 140 -29.02 5.68 25.04
N TYR A 141 -30.12 6.09 24.42
CA TYR A 141 -30.11 7.14 23.40
C TYR A 141 -30.81 8.39 23.91
N ILE A 142 -30.12 9.54 23.76
CA ILE A 142 -30.71 10.86 23.91
C ILE A 142 -30.70 11.56 22.56
N TYR A 143 -31.85 11.79 21.96
CA TYR A 143 -32.00 12.44 20.66
C TYR A 143 -31.27 13.78 20.57
N GLN A 144 -31.39 14.59 21.60
CA GLN A 144 -30.79 15.94 21.66
C GLN A 144 -29.26 15.87 21.52
N PHE A 145 -28.63 14.89 22.16
CA PHE A 145 -27.18 14.71 22.08
C PHE A 145 -26.74 14.39 20.67
N PHE A 146 -27.41 13.47 19.98
CA PHE A 146 -27.11 13.13 18.59
C PHE A 146 -27.36 14.30 17.64
N LYS A 147 -28.45 15.01 17.81
CA LYS A 147 -28.75 16.19 17.00
C LYS A 147 -27.67 17.25 17.13
N ASN A 148 -27.31 17.63 18.35
CA ASN A 148 -26.26 18.62 18.61
C ASN A 148 -24.90 18.17 18.07
N GLY A 149 -24.58 16.88 18.18
CA GLY A 149 -23.37 16.30 17.61
C GLY A 149 -23.31 16.46 16.10
N ILE A 150 -24.37 16.14 15.38
CA ILE A 150 -24.44 16.27 13.92
C ILE A 150 -24.36 17.75 13.49
N GLU A 151 -25.09 18.63 14.14
CA GLU A 151 -25.12 20.08 13.85
C GLU A 151 -23.75 20.73 14.06
N SER A 152 -22.95 20.24 15.01
CA SER A 152 -21.57 20.70 15.26
C SER A 152 -20.52 20.00 14.39
N GLY A 153 -20.92 19.11 13.48
CA GLY A 153 -20.01 18.40 12.58
C GLY A 153 -19.37 17.15 13.19
N SER A 154 -19.75 16.75 14.39
CA SER A 154 -19.33 15.48 14.99
C SER A 154 -20.04 14.30 14.31
N ARG A 155 -19.26 13.27 13.96
CA ARG A 155 -19.77 12.10 13.27
C ARG A 155 -19.72 10.89 14.20
N TYR A 156 -20.85 10.19 14.37
CA TYR A 156 -20.89 8.94 15.12
C TYR A 156 -20.56 7.71 14.25
N TYR A 157 -20.51 7.88 12.93
CA TYR A 157 -20.00 6.86 12.03
C TYR A 157 -19.25 7.48 10.83
N SER A 158 -18.32 6.72 10.26
CA SER A 158 -17.70 7.06 8.99
C SER A 158 -17.46 5.83 8.15
N LEU A 159 -17.50 6.00 6.83
CA LEU A 159 -17.23 4.97 5.84
C LEU A 159 -16.15 5.48 4.89
N GLY A 160 -15.19 4.63 4.60
CA GLY A 160 -14.14 4.91 3.63
C GLY A 160 -13.96 3.76 2.66
N HIS A 161 -13.76 4.10 1.38
CA HIS A 161 -13.47 3.14 0.33
C HIS A 161 -12.25 3.63 -0.45
N SER A 162 -11.32 2.74 -0.69
CA SER A 162 -10.14 3.03 -1.49
C SER A 162 -9.88 1.86 -2.42
N GLU A 163 -9.67 2.15 -3.69
CA GLU A 163 -9.31 1.16 -4.70
C GLU A 163 -8.06 1.60 -5.43
N THR A 164 -7.04 0.75 -5.40
CA THR A 164 -5.79 0.93 -6.14
C THR A 164 -5.67 -0.18 -7.17
N ARG A 165 -5.52 0.21 -8.43
CA ARG A 165 -5.25 -0.71 -9.54
C ARG A 165 -3.96 -0.30 -10.22
N SER A 166 -3.13 -1.26 -10.54
CA SER A 166 -1.92 -1.04 -11.34
C SER A 166 -1.75 -2.15 -12.37
N ILE A 167 -1.18 -1.78 -13.49
CA ILE A 167 -0.74 -2.68 -14.54
C ILE A 167 0.67 -2.29 -14.93
N ALA A 168 1.55 -3.26 -15.07
CA ALA A 168 2.92 -3.03 -15.50
C ALA A 168 3.32 -4.07 -16.54
N SER A 169 4.04 -3.63 -17.56
CA SER A 169 4.78 -4.48 -18.47
C SER A 169 6.26 -4.22 -18.28
N PHE A 170 7.07 -5.25 -18.25
CA PHE A 170 8.50 -5.14 -18.07
C PHE A 170 9.25 -6.09 -18.96
N PHE A 171 10.48 -5.71 -19.24
CA PHE A 171 11.35 -6.50 -20.06
C PHE A 171 12.81 -6.28 -19.63
N ASN A 172 13.59 -7.33 -19.68
CA ASN A 172 15.02 -7.34 -19.44
C ASN A 172 15.68 -8.18 -20.52
N ALA A 173 16.74 -7.65 -21.12
CA ALA A 173 17.57 -8.39 -22.07
C ALA A 173 19.04 -8.25 -21.68
N THR A 174 19.73 -9.36 -21.59
CA THR A 174 21.16 -9.41 -21.36
C THR A 174 21.81 -10.19 -22.50
N TYR A 175 22.83 -9.61 -23.09
CA TYR A 175 23.67 -10.25 -24.07
C TYR A 175 25.11 -10.23 -23.59
N SER A 176 25.76 -11.38 -23.61
CA SER A 176 27.17 -11.49 -23.28
C SER A 176 27.92 -12.21 -24.42
N TYR A 177 29.05 -11.63 -24.81
CA TYR A 177 29.93 -12.21 -25.82
C TYR A 177 31.25 -12.69 -25.20
N ASP A 178 31.47 -13.99 -25.31
CA ASP A 178 32.72 -14.67 -24.89
C ASP A 178 33.13 -14.39 -23.43
N GLY A 179 32.17 -14.06 -22.55
CA GLY A 179 32.44 -13.64 -21.18
C GLY A 179 33.10 -12.27 -21.04
N ARG A 180 33.48 -11.62 -22.16
CA ARG A 180 34.25 -10.37 -22.19
C ARG A 180 33.36 -9.13 -22.16
N TYR A 181 32.35 -9.09 -23.01
CA TYR A 181 31.48 -7.94 -23.16
C TYR A 181 30.07 -8.33 -22.76
N THR A 182 29.47 -7.56 -21.88
CA THR A 182 28.08 -7.77 -21.48
C THR A 182 27.27 -6.47 -21.64
N LEU A 183 26.17 -6.55 -22.33
CA LEU A 183 25.17 -5.48 -22.46
C LEU A 183 23.90 -5.91 -21.79
N ASN A 184 23.32 -5.07 -20.94
CA ASN A 184 22.05 -5.29 -20.29
C ASN A 184 21.11 -4.11 -20.51
N GLY A 185 19.88 -4.39 -20.89
CA GLY A 185 18.82 -3.41 -21.03
C GLY A 185 17.59 -3.83 -20.23
N THR A 186 17.07 -2.93 -19.42
CA THR A 186 15.81 -3.12 -18.71
C THR A 186 14.83 -2.02 -19.08
N PHE A 187 13.56 -2.38 -19.17
CA PHE A 187 12.48 -1.44 -19.41
C PHE A 187 11.25 -1.85 -18.59
N ARG A 188 10.59 -0.88 -17.97
CA ARG A 188 9.31 -1.06 -17.28
C ARG A 188 8.38 0.08 -17.63
N TYR A 189 7.17 -0.28 -18.02
CA TYR A 189 6.09 0.66 -18.28
C TYR A 189 4.92 0.33 -17.37
N GLU A 190 4.62 1.23 -16.45
CA GLU A 190 3.66 0.98 -15.39
C GLU A 190 2.59 2.07 -15.35
N GLY A 191 1.34 1.65 -15.25
CA GLY A 191 0.16 2.49 -15.09
C GLY A 191 -0.55 2.23 -13.78
N THR A 192 -1.12 3.30 -13.16
CA THR A 192 -1.92 3.19 -11.93
C THR A 192 -3.05 4.22 -11.91
N ASN A 193 -4.15 3.88 -11.23
CA ASN A 193 -5.26 4.80 -11.02
C ASN A 193 -5.01 5.84 -9.90
N ARG A 194 -3.88 5.74 -9.18
CA ARG A 194 -3.54 6.67 -8.07
C ARG A 194 -3.05 8.03 -8.56
N MET A 195 -2.68 8.14 -9.82
CA MET A 195 -2.05 9.32 -10.41
C MET A 195 -3.08 10.16 -11.18
N GLY A 196 -3.84 11.01 -10.51
CA GLY A 196 -4.68 12.04 -11.11
C GLY A 196 -5.52 11.64 -12.34
N ARG A 197 -6.07 12.61 -13.05
CA ARG A 197 -6.88 12.39 -14.28
C ARG A 197 -6.04 12.36 -15.56
N SER A 198 -4.84 12.92 -15.56
CA SER A 198 -3.99 13.00 -16.75
C SER A 198 -3.46 11.62 -17.15
N ARG A 199 -3.58 11.27 -18.42
CA ARG A 199 -3.01 10.03 -18.98
C ARG A 199 -1.49 9.99 -18.85
N SER A 200 -0.81 11.08 -19.11
CA SER A 200 0.66 11.18 -19.03
C SER A 200 1.19 10.94 -17.61
N SER A 201 0.43 11.38 -16.58
CA SER A 201 0.82 11.19 -15.19
C SER A 201 0.57 9.76 -14.70
N ARG A 202 -0.36 9.02 -15.31
CA ARG A 202 -0.71 7.65 -14.90
C ARG A 202 0.30 6.62 -15.37
N TRP A 203 1.01 6.90 -16.47
CA TRP A 203 1.91 5.96 -17.12
C TRP A 203 3.35 6.45 -17.00
N LEU A 204 4.19 5.64 -16.38
CA LEU A 204 5.60 5.97 -16.13
C LEU A 204 6.49 4.94 -16.82
N PRO A 205 7.26 5.35 -17.85
CA PRO A 205 8.35 4.54 -18.38
C PRO A 205 9.59 4.70 -17.49
N THR A 206 10.21 3.60 -17.16
CA THR A 206 11.54 3.55 -16.53
C THR A 206 12.43 2.61 -17.31
N TRP A 207 13.69 2.93 -17.45
CA TRP A 207 14.61 2.08 -18.18
C TRP A 207 16.05 2.23 -17.66
N ASN A 208 16.83 1.20 -17.90
CA ASN A 208 18.25 1.19 -17.64
C ASN A 208 18.97 0.51 -18.81
N LEU A 209 20.09 1.08 -19.22
CA LEU A 209 21.04 0.48 -20.14
C LEU A 209 22.39 0.42 -19.45
N SER A 210 23.01 -0.75 -19.40
CA SER A 210 24.31 -0.94 -18.78
C SER A 210 25.19 -1.84 -19.60
N GLY A 211 26.50 -1.57 -19.57
CA GLY A 211 27.51 -2.34 -20.21
C GLY A 211 28.63 -2.70 -19.24
N ALA A 212 29.23 -3.87 -19.44
CA ALA A 212 30.39 -4.33 -18.70
C ALA A 212 31.43 -4.89 -19.68
N TRP A 213 32.69 -4.54 -19.44
CA TRP A 213 33.84 -5.07 -20.15
C TRP A 213 34.79 -5.74 -19.15
N ASN A 214 34.92 -7.05 -19.26
CA ASN A 214 35.87 -7.84 -18.50
C ASN A 214 37.26 -7.76 -19.14
N VAL A 215 38.00 -6.71 -18.83
CA VAL A 215 39.29 -6.43 -19.41
C VAL A 215 40.30 -7.54 -19.10
N HIS A 216 40.15 -8.21 -17.96
CA HIS A 216 41.03 -9.32 -17.55
C HIS A 216 40.90 -10.56 -18.43
N GLU A 217 39.85 -10.70 -19.23
CA GLU A 217 39.67 -11.77 -20.20
C GLU A 217 40.35 -11.49 -21.54
N GLU A 218 40.91 -10.29 -21.72
CA GLU A 218 41.59 -9.91 -22.96
C GLU A 218 43.02 -10.45 -22.99
N SER A 219 43.45 -10.81 -24.18
CA SER A 219 44.79 -11.40 -24.39
C SER A 219 45.93 -10.49 -23.93
N PHE A 220 45.78 -9.17 -24.09
CA PHE A 220 46.78 -8.19 -23.66
C PHE A 220 46.89 -8.07 -22.14
N PHE A 221 45.84 -8.41 -21.41
CA PHE A 221 45.82 -8.29 -19.94
C PHE A 221 46.65 -9.39 -19.26
N LYS A 222 46.92 -10.51 -19.95
CA LYS A 222 47.66 -11.64 -19.40
C LYS A 222 49.03 -11.22 -18.84
N ALA A 223 49.65 -10.22 -19.44
CA ALA A 223 50.94 -9.68 -18.96
C ALA A 223 50.84 -8.97 -17.60
N LEU A 224 49.67 -8.50 -17.23
CA LEU A 224 49.39 -7.79 -15.96
C LEU A 224 48.85 -8.72 -14.86
N GLN A 225 48.43 -9.94 -15.20
CA GLN A 225 47.82 -10.90 -14.26
C GLN A 225 48.65 -11.20 -13.00
N PRO A 226 49.99 -11.21 -13.01
CA PRO A 226 50.78 -11.43 -11.79
C PRO A 226 50.58 -10.33 -10.74
N THR A 227 50.23 -9.11 -11.18
CA THR A 227 50.05 -7.95 -10.29
C THR A 227 48.60 -7.59 -10.10
N LEU A 228 47.76 -7.76 -11.13
CA LEU A 228 46.35 -7.41 -11.14
C LEU A 228 45.57 -8.58 -11.72
N SER A 229 44.88 -9.34 -10.86
CA SER A 229 44.19 -10.57 -11.24
C SER A 229 42.84 -10.33 -11.90
N ASN A 230 42.19 -9.18 -11.65
CA ASN A 230 40.83 -8.91 -12.16
C ASN A 230 40.61 -7.43 -12.44
N LEU A 231 40.09 -7.11 -13.61
CA LEU A 231 39.69 -5.76 -14.00
C LEU A 231 38.41 -5.82 -14.84
N THR A 232 37.33 -5.19 -14.34
CA THR A 232 36.08 -5.03 -15.08
C THR A 232 35.67 -3.57 -15.10
N LEU A 233 35.44 -3.02 -16.28
CA LEU A 233 34.85 -1.69 -16.47
C LEU A 233 33.36 -1.81 -16.66
N LYS A 234 32.61 -0.96 -15.95
CA LYS A 234 31.12 -0.94 -16.01
C LYS A 234 30.63 0.48 -16.21
N ALA A 235 29.62 0.63 -17.05
CA ALA A 235 28.91 1.88 -17.23
C ALA A 235 27.42 1.62 -17.27
N SER A 236 26.63 2.54 -16.73
CA SER A 236 25.16 2.47 -16.79
C SER A 236 24.54 3.84 -16.94
N TYR A 237 23.43 3.88 -17.67
CA TYR A 237 22.61 5.06 -17.83
C TYR A 237 21.15 4.67 -17.65
N SER A 238 20.38 5.44 -16.85
CA SER A 238 19.01 5.07 -16.50
C SER A 238 18.10 6.29 -16.43
N LEU A 239 16.83 6.04 -16.74
CA LEU A 239 15.72 6.90 -16.42
C LEU A 239 14.92 6.26 -15.30
N THR A 240 14.90 6.89 -14.14
CA THR A 240 14.09 6.49 -13.01
C THR A 240 12.95 7.50 -12.83
N ALA A 241 11.79 7.02 -12.41
CA ALA A 241 10.65 7.86 -12.09
C ALA A 241 10.14 7.47 -10.71
N ASP A 242 9.97 8.48 -9.86
CA ASP A 242 9.32 8.34 -8.56
C ASP A 242 7.94 9.00 -8.63
N ARG A 243 6.96 8.33 -8.06
CA ARG A 243 5.58 8.81 -8.00
C ARG A 243 5.31 9.77 -6.85
N GLY A 244 6.24 9.87 -5.92
CA GLY A 244 6.05 10.61 -4.68
C GLY A 244 4.94 10.04 -3.78
N PRO A 245 4.71 10.63 -2.61
CA PRO A 245 3.62 10.25 -1.74
C PRO A 245 2.27 10.55 -2.37
N ALA A 246 1.28 9.69 -2.15
CA ALA A 246 -0.05 9.78 -2.76
C ALA A 246 -0.78 11.11 -2.50
N GLU A 247 -0.43 11.79 -1.40
CA GLU A 247 -0.96 13.09 -0.99
C GLU A 247 -0.50 14.23 -1.91
N VAL A 248 0.72 14.12 -2.44
CA VAL A 248 1.30 15.12 -3.36
C VAL A 248 0.83 14.89 -4.80
N THR A 249 0.61 13.64 -5.19
CA THR A 249 0.20 13.28 -6.54
C THR A 249 -1.29 13.49 -6.81
N ASN A 250 -2.09 13.62 -5.76
CA ASN A 250 -3.49 14.06 -5.84
C ASN A 250 -3.65 15.59 -5.86
N SER A 251 -2.56 16.35 -5.87
CA SER A 251 -2.65 17.79 -6.12
C SER A 251 -3.33 17.97 -7.48
N GLN A 252 -4.51 18.53 -7.43
CA GLN A 252 -5.32 18.85 -8.58
C GLN A 252 -4.45 19.73 -9.49
N ALA A 253 -4.08 19.22 -10.64
CA ALA A 253 -3.77 20.10 -11.73
C ALA A 253 -5.08 20.82 -12.07
N ILE A 254 -5.16 22.07 -11.64
CA ILE A 254 -6.19 23.03 -11.99
C ILE A 254 -6.20 23.20 -13.52
#